data_ac4737b9a956d84f4a299c47768ed9ff
#
_entry.id   ac4737b9a956d84f4a299c47768ed9ff
#
_cell.length_a   1.000
_cell.length_b   1.000
_cell.length_c   1.000
_cell.angle_alpha   90.00
_cell.angle_beta   90.00
_cell.angle_gamma   90.00
#
_symmetry.space_group_name_H-M   'P 1'
#
loop_
_entity.id
_entity.type
_entity.pdbx_description
1 polymer ?
#
loop_
_entity_poly.entity_id
_entity_poly.type
_entity_poly.pdbx_seq_one_letter_code
_entity_poly.pdbx_strand_id
1 'polypeptide(L)'
;MGRNTWYRLDNVGKFYSSQAGSSRQTVFRYAATLADDVDPEVLQRALVKTVEMFPNFNVCLRSGVFWHYLEPSGEVPQALPETLPVCYGLHMNARSVLFRVTYFGPRINVEVSHMVSDGRGTLQFFRALLGFYLCERYDLGDAPIDYDGSDREKAENSFDKYFERDKKGMQRTPRAWRLPGAHDEGDPTFMELHLSVSDVLALARSWGVSMTSLVSAVLIAALRDEMTQRERKRTICMDVPVDLRSLFKSVTSMNFFSLAFVSYTPAEHGEADESVRDIAHRVQEQLKAGCDPEVLKRRMNTTIALEKNPALRFVPLFVKDLVLEIADRIVACSTTATVSNIGAIRLDERLVPYVRDLNILTSTTGLKFTLCSFGDDLSIGMASAYANHNVLKRFCRFFTAQGMVARMNVSKSRQELADDAVQAQFEDSVRRLGEKAAAPALAAAGDAAQVEGKEADR
;
A
#
# COMPACT_ATOMS: atom_id res chain seq x y z
N MET A 1 26.15 17.24 -17.25
CA MET A 1 25.22 18.33 -16.86
C MET A 1 23.82 17.85 -17.16
N GLY A 2 23.13 17.26 -16.17
CA GLY A 2 21.80 16.71 -16.33
C GLY A 2 20.78 17.83 -16.53
N ARG A 3 19.94 17.69 -17.52
CA ARG A 3 18.74 18.51 -17.68
C ARG A 3 17.91 18.35 -16.39
N ASN A 4 17.62 19.43 -15.66
CA ASN A 4 16.62 19.46 -14.61
C ASN A 4 15.25 19.13 -15.23
N THR A 5 14.97 17.86 -15.35
CA THR A 5 13.71 17.37 -15.91
C THR A 5 12.77 17.17 -14.74
N TRP A 6 11.94 18.17 -14.45
CA TRP A 6 10.84 18.02 -13.51
C TRP A 6 9.72 17.18 -14.15
N TYR A 7 9.01 16.40 -13.32
CA TYR A 7 7.87 15.61 -13.75
C TYR A 7 6.57 16.29 -13.34
N ARG A 8 5.58 16.20 -14.22
CA ARG A 8 4.21 16.60 -13.87
C ARG A 8 3.55 15.49 -13.08
N LEU A 9 2.82 15.86 -12.03
CA LEU A 9 1.90 14.94 -11.40
C LEU A 9 0.81 14.52 -12.41
N ASP A 10 0.45 13.25 -12.41
CA ASP A 10 -0.77 12.80 -13.06
C ASP A 10 -2.01 13.31 -12.30
N ASN A 11 -3.21 13.03 -12.81
CA ASN A 11 -4.45 13.51 -12.23
C ASN A 11 -4.69 12.99 -10.80
N VAL A 12 -4.34 11.74 -10.54
CA VAL A 12 -4.44 11.09 -9.23
C VAL A 12 -3.39 11.64 -8.28
N GLY A 13 -2.14 11.78 -8.75
CA GLY A 13 -1.05 12.38 -7.98
C GLY A 13 -1.35 13.82 -7.55
N LYS A 14 -2.01 14.63 -8.40
CA LYS A 14 -2.49 15.98 -8.03
C LYS A 14 -3.55 15.94 -6.93
N PHE A 15 -4.47 14.99 -6.99
CA PHE A 15 -5.45 14.79 -5.92
C PHE A 15 -4.75 14.47 -4.59
N TYR A 16 -3.83 13.52 -4.59
CA TYR A 16 -3.11 13.14 -3.38
C TYR A 16 -2.08 14.19 -2.91
N SER A 17 -1.59 15.07 -3.79
CA SER A 17 -0.66 16.14 -3.39
C SER A 17 -1.30 17.16 -2.44
N SER A 18 -2.63 17.32 -2.45
CA SER A 18 -3.35 18.16 -1.48
C SER A 18 -3.27 17.61 -0.04
N GLN A 19 -2.96 16.31 0.12
CA GLN A 19 -2.79 15.66 1.43
C GLN A 19 -1.36 15.79 1.97
N ALA A 20 -0.42 16.38 1.23
CA ALA A 20 1.01 16.37 1.55
C ALA A 20 1.36 16.93 2.94
N GLY A 21 0.63 17.94 3.43
CA GLY A 21 0.82 18.52 4.75
C GLY A 21 0.06 17.83 5.89
N SER A 22 -0.68 16.77 5.63
CA SER A 22 -1.54 16.12 6.60
C SER A 22 -1.00 14.78 7.10
N SER A 23 -1.51 14.30 8.22
CA SER A 23 -1.29 12.92 8.71
C SER A 23 -2.02 11.85 7.87
N ARG A 24 -2.81 12.25 6.88
CA ARG A 24 -3.66 11.41 6.04
C ARG A 24 -3.03 11.05 4.70
N GLN A 25 -1.71 11.17 4.57
CA GLN A 25 -1.03 10.83 3.31
C GLN A 25 -1.36 9.40 2.90
N THR A 26 -1.76 9.22 1.64
CA THR A 26 -2.02 7.89 1.11
C THR A 26 -0.70 7.25 0.67
N VAL A 27 -0.25 6.30 1.48
CA VAL A 27 0.96 5.49 1.28
C VAL A 27 0.53 4.03 1.19
N PHE A 28 1.16 3.27 0.31
CA PHE A 28 1.00 1.83 0.29
C PHE A 28 2.36 1.15 0.35
N ARG A 29 2.37 -0.08 0.85
CA ARG A 29 3.55 -0.90 1.10
C ARG A 29 3.45 -2.19 0.33
N TYR A 30 4.46 -2.52 -0.45
CA TYR A 30 4.78 -3.87 -0.84
C TYR A 30 5.79 -4.47 0.13
N ALA A 31 5.61 -5.71 0.51
CA ALA A 31 6.57 -6.42 1.32
C ALA A 31 6.83 -7.83 0.76
N ALA A 32 8.08 -8.27 0.87
CA ALA A 32 8.51 -9.63 0.58
C ALA A 32 9.15 -10.23 1.83
N THR A 33 8.67 -11.40 2.25
CA THR A 33 9.34 -12.22 3.26
C THR A 33 10.23 -13.22 2.54
N LEU A 34 11.53 -13.16 2.79
CA LEU A 34 12.54 -13.99 2.14
C LEU A 34 12.83 -15.27 2.92
N ALA A 35 13.60 -16.17 2.32
CA ALA A 35 14.08 -17.39 2.96
C ALA A 35 15.07 -17.09 4.09
N ASP A 36 15.93 -16.10 3.89
CA ASP A 36 17.00 -15.71 4.83
C ASP A 36 16.86 -14.24 5.21
N ASP A 37 17.58 -13.84 6.26
CA ASP A 37 17.66 -12.46 6.70
C ASP A 37 18.25 -11.56 5.62
N VAL A 38 17.74 -10.34 5.54
CA VAL A 38 18.13 -9.34 4.55
C VAL A 38 19.59 -8.89 4.81
N ASP A 39 20.40 -8.91 3.76
CA ASP A 39 21.72 -8.27 3.74
C ASP A 39 21.55 -6.79 3.36
N PRO A 40 21.83 -5.84 4.30
CA PRO A 40 21.59 -4.43 4.05
C PRO A 40 22.47 -3.83 2.94
N GLU A 41 23.70 -4.33 2.77
CA GLU A 41 24.62 -3.81 1.77
C GLU A 41 24.20 -4.24 0.37
N VAL A 42 23.79 -5.50 0.21
CA VAL A 42 23.24 -6.02 -1.04
C VAL A 42 21.95 -5.28 -1.38
N LEU A 43 21.08 -5.04 -0.38
CA LEU A 43 19.83 -4.31 -0.58
C LEU A 43 20.09 -2.86 -1.02
N GLN A 44 21.10 -2.19 -0.45
CA GLN A 44 21.48 -0.85 -0.87
C GLN A 44 21.96 -0.81 -2.32
N ARG A 45 22.80 -1.76 -2.75
CA ARG A 45 23.26 -1.83 -4.14
C ARG A 45 22.12 -2.14 -5.10
N ALA A 46 21.21 -3.03 -4.73
CA ALA A 46 20.01 -3.32 -5.50
C ALA A 46 19.09 -2.07 -5.64
N LEU A 47 18.96 -1.29 -4.56
CA LEU A 47 18.18 -0.05 -4.57
C LEU A 47 18.77 0.99 -5.52
N VAL A 48 20.09 1.17 -5.55
CA VAL A 48 20.77 2.07 -6.51
C VAL A 48 20.41 1.69 -7.94
N LYS A 49 20.58 0.41 -8.32
CA LYS A 49 20.24 -0.11 -9.65
C LYS A 49 18.76 0.10 -9.99
N THR A 50 17.88 -0.11 -9.00
CA THR A 50 16.43 0.07 -9.19
C THR A 50 16.07 1.53 -9.43
N VAL A 51 16.65 2.46 -8.70
CA VAL A 51 16.41 3.89 -8.85
C VAL A 51 16.94 4.40 -10.20
N GLU A 52 18.07 3.89 -10.67
CA GLU A 52 18.58 4.19 -12.03
C GLU A 52 17.58 3.74 -13.10
N MET A 53 16.92 2.61 -12.91
CA MET A 53 15.91 2.09 -13.83
C MET A 53 14.56 2.84 -13.74
N PHE A 54 14.24 3.40 -12.57
CA PHE A 54 12.98 4.12 -12.30
C PHE A 54 13.25 5.52 -11.73
N PRO A 55 13.86 6.44 -12.50
CA PRO A 55 14.24 7.75 -11.99
C PRO A 55 13.04 8.61 -11.55
N ASN A 56 11.85 8.34 -12.07
CA ASN A 56 10.62 9.02 -11.70
C ASN A 56 10.08 8.65 -10.30
N PHE A 57 10.68 7.67 -9.60
CA PHE A 57 10.39 7.40 -8.18
C PHE A 57 11.25 8.24 -7.25
N ASN A 58 12.49 8.54 -7.65
CA ASN A 58 13.43 9.32 -6.82
C ASN A 58 13.17 10.83 -6.93
N VAL A 59 12.01 11.26 -6.45
CA VAL A 59 11.49 12.61 -6.59
C VAL A 59 10.98 13.17 -5.28
N CYS A 60 11.04 14.50 -5.16
CA CYS A 60 10.47 15.28 -4.08
C CYS A 60 9.30 16.11 -4.59
N LEU A 61 8.27 16.33 -3.76
CA LEU A 61 7.16 17.21 -4.09
C LEU A 61 7.58 18.67 -3.90
N ARG A 62 7.33 19.50 -4.92
CA ARG A 62 7.53 20.94 -4.89
C ARG A 62 6.22 21.66 -5.14
N SER A 63 6.07 22.81 -4.50
CA SER A 63 4.91 23.68 -4.68
C SER A 63 5.28 24.85 -5.57
N GLY A 64 4.58 24.98 -6.70
CA GLY A 64 4.62 26.16 -7.54
C GLY A 64 3.49 27.15 -7.18
N VAL A 65 3.31 28.18 -7.97
CA VAL A 65 2.24 29.18 -7.75
C VAL A 65 0.84 28.59 -8.03
N PHE A 66 0.73 27.72 -9.03
CA PHE A 66 -0.56 27.18 -9.48
C PHE A 66 -0.67 25.66 -9.39
N TRP A 67 0.46 24.93 -9.29
CA TRP A 67 0.50 23.47 -9.31
C TRP A 67 1.68 22.94 -8.50
N HIS A 68 1.47 21.79 -7.89
CA HIS A 68 2.57 20.96 -7.42
C HIS A 68 3.27 20.27 -8.60
N TYR A 69 4.55 19.99 -8.45
CA TYR A 69 5.34 19.22 -9.41
C TYR A 69 6.36 18.35 -8.68
N LEU A 70 6.89 17.37 -9.38
CA LEU A 70 7.89 16.46 -8.85
C LEU A 70 9.27 16.85 -9.37
N GLU A 71 10.20 17.09 -8.45
CA GLU A 71 11.60 17.41 -8.76
C GLU A 71 12.47 16.19 -8.43
N PRO A 72 13.39 15.76 -9.33
CA PRO A 72 14.32 14.70 -9.03
C PRO A 72 15.11 15.02 -7.74
N SER A 73 15.20 14.05 -6.85
CA SER A 73 16.12 14.10 -5.71
C SER A 73 17.55 14.00 -6.23
N GLY A 74 18.43 14.85 -5.81
CA GLY A 74 19.85 14.74 -6.15
C GLY A 74 20.58 13.60 -5.45
N GLU A 75 19.88 12.88 -4.56
CA GLU A 75 20.45 11.86 -3.68
C GLU A 75 19.76 10.51 -3.90
N VAL A 76 20.50 9.42 -3.79
CA VAL A 76 19.94 8.08 -3.78
C VAL A 76 19.45 7.76 -2.36
N PRO A 77 18.20 7.37 -2.18
CA PRO A 77 17.67 6.98 -0.88
C PRO A 77 18.41 5.77 -0.32
N GLN A 78 18.52 5.72 0.99
CA GLN A 78 19.12 4.59 1.69
C GLN A 78 18.05 3.57 2.09
N ALA A 79 18.41 2.29 1.99
CA ALA A 79 17.66 1.20 2.60
C ALA A 79 17.96 1.20 4.12
N LEU A 80 16.92 1.33 4.95
CA LEU A 80 17.06 1.52 6.39
C LEU A 80 16.38 0.38 7.17
N PRO A 81 16.84 0.07 8.39
CA PRO A 81 16.06 -0.77 9.29
C PRO A 81 14.68 -0.19 9.52
N GLU A 82 13.66 -1.05 9.67
CA GLU A 82 12.30 -0.61 9.94
C GLU A 82 12.16 -0.09 11.37
N THR A 83 11.90 1.20 11.51
CA THR A 83 11.74 1.88 12.81
C THR A 83 10.47 2.72 12.88
N LEU A 84 9.76 2.88 11.75
CA LEU A 84 8.55 3.66 11.65
C LEU A 84 7.32 2.75 11.49
N PRO A 85 6.14 3.20 11.90
CA PRO A 85 4.90 2.48 11.66
C PRO A 85 4.66 2.20 10.19
N VAL A 86 3.91 1.14 9.91
CA VAL A 86 3.51 0.75 8.54
C VAL A 86 2.78 1.91 7.85
N CYS A 87 3.15 2.18 6.59
CA CYS A 87 2.57 3.23 5.77
C CYS A 87 2.59 4.63 6.42
N TYR A 88 3.58 4.91 7.28
CA TYR A 88 3.76 6.24 7.84
C TYR A 88 4.06 7.26 6.74
N GLY A 89 3.48 8.46 6.86
CA GLY A 89 3.60 9.49 5.83
C GLY A 89 5.02 9.74 5.35
N LEU A 90 5.19 9.88 4.04
CA LEU A 90 6.50 10.02 3.39
C LEU A 90 6.90 11.49 3.18
N HIS A 91 5.93 12.36 2.91
CA HIS A 91 6.21 13.79 2.71
C HIS A 91 6.26 14.52 4.05
N MET A 92 7.45 14.55 4.67
CA MET A 92 7.70 15.23 5.94
C MET A 92 8.13 16.69 5.73
N ASN A 93 8.79 16.97 4.61
CA ASN A 93 9.24 18.29 4.19
C ASN A 93 9.50 18.33 2.67
N ALA A 94 9.80 19.50 2.13
CA ALA A 94 10.01 19.68 0.70
C ALA A 94 11.21 18.89 0.10
N ARG A 95 12.10 18.32 0.92
CA ARG A 95 13.23 17.48 0.46
C ARG A 95 12.97 16.00 0.62
N SER A 96 11.83 15.63 1.24
CA SER A 96 11.49 14.22 1.44
C SER A 96 11.22 13.54 0.10
N VAL A 97 11.90 12.42 -0.12
CA VAL A 97 11.60 11.53 -1.24
C VAL A 97 10.27 10.82 -0.96
N LEU A 98 9.48 10.58 -2.00
CA LEU A 98 8.11 10.08 -1.89
C LEU A 98 8.02 8.55 -1.90
N PHE A 99 9.14 7.87 -1.64
CA PHE A 99 9.17 6.44 -1.35
C PHE A 99 10.23 6.14 -0.29
N ARG A 100 10.17 4.93 0.26
CA ARG A 100 11.12 4.45 1.26
C ARG A 100 11.28 2.93 1.12
N VAL A 101 12.51 2.44 1.29
CA VAL A 101 12.84 1.02 1.38
C VAL A 101 13.33 0.73 2.79
N THR A 102 12.70 -0.23 3.46
CA THR A 102 13.10 -0.67 4.80
C THR A 102 13.24 -2.18 4.85
N TYR A 103 13.94 -2.68 5.86
CA TYR A 103 14.07 -4.11 6.11
C TYR A 103 13.96 -4.44 7.59
N PHE A 104 13.47 -5.66 7.89
CA PHE A 104 13.43 -6.23 9.25
C PHE A 104 13.54 -7.75 9.18
N GLY A 105 14.61 -8.33 9.74
CA GLY A 105 14.90 -9.76 9.60
C GLY A 105 14.89 -10.19 8.14
N PRO A 106 14.07 -11.18 7.75
CA PRO A 106 13.97 -11.66 6.37
C PRO A 106 13.05 -10.80 5.48
N ARG A 107 12.55 -9.64 5.96
CA ARG A 107 11.51 -8.86 5.26
C ARG A 107 12.07 -7.60 4.62
N ILE A 108 11.81 -7.42 3.32
CA ILE A 108 12.04 -6.18 2.57
C ILE A 108 10.70 -5.48 2.36
N ASN A 109 10.63 -4.20 2.69
CA ASN A 109 9.45 -3.36 2.50
C ASN A 109 9.75 -2.21 1.54
N VAL A 110 8.84 -1.94 0.63
CA VAL A 110 8.85 -0.77 -0.26
C VAL A 110 7.57 0.01 -0.03
N GLU A 111 7.68 1.21 0.48
CA GLU A 111 6.56 2.13 0.67
C GLU A 111 6.62 3.25 -0.34
N VAL A 112 5.48 3.56 -0.94
CA VAL A 112 5.36 4.58 -1.99
C VAL A 112 4.14 5.45 -1.74
N SER A 113 4.31 6.76 -1.92
CA SER A 113 3.20 7.70 -1.90
C SER A 113 2.38 7.59 -3.20
N HIS A 114 1.07 7.58 -3.08
CA HIS A 114 0.16 7.64 -4.23
C HIS A 114 0.31 8.92 -5.07
N MET A 115 1.08 9.90 -4.61
CA MET A 115 1.47 11.06 -5.43
C MET A 115 2.35 10.66 -6.63
N VAL A 116 3.08 9.54 -6.52
CA VAL A 116 4.07 9.10 -7.52
C VAL A 116 3.54 7.98 -8.40
N SER A 117 2.88 6.99 -7.80
CA SER A 117 2.55 5.74 -8.48
C SER A 117 1.32 5.08 -7.89
N ASP A 118 0.73 4.15 -8.63
CA ASP A 118 -0.27 3.20 -8.13
C ASP A 118 0.34 1.83 -7.82
N GLY A 119 -0.51 0.90 -7.35
CA GLY A 119 -0.08 -0.45 -7.01
C GLY A 119 0.59 -1.18 -8.19
N ARG A 120 0.08 -1.05 -9.40
CA ARG A 120 0.66 -1.72 -10.59
C ARG A 120 1.98 -1.10 -11.04
N GLY A 121 2.08 0.22 -11.01
CA GLY A 121 3.33 0.92 -11.33
C GLY A 121 4.43 0.59 -10.32
N THR A 122 4.09 0.61 -9.03
CA THR A 122 5.04 0.26 -7.96
C THR A 122 5.42 -1.22 -7.98
N LEU A 123 4.54 -2.12 -8.42
CA LEU A 123 4.87 -3.54 -8.55
C LEU A 123 6.08 -3.75 -9.48
N GLN A 124 6.22 -2.95 -10.54
CA GLN A 124 7.39 -3.05 -11.43
C GLN A 124 8.68 -2.63 -10.73
N PHE A 125 8.65 -1.53 -9.97
CA PHE A 125 9.77 -1.10 -9.12
C PHE A 125 10.14 -2.18 -8.10
N PHE A 126 9.14 -2.74 -7.41
CA PHE A 126 9.32 -3.77 -6.39
C PHE A 126 9.92 -5.06 -6.96
N ARG A 127 9.43 -5.52 -8.12
CA ARG A 127 9.97 -6.71 -8.82
C ARG A 127 11.43 -6.50 -9.25
N ALA A 128 11.75 -5.30 -9.76
CA ALA A 128 13.12 -4.97 -10.12
C ALA A 128 14.05 -4.98 -8.90
N LEU A 129 13.62 -4.37 -7.78
CA LEU A 129 14.39 -4.37 -6.53
C LEU A 129 14.66 -5.80 -6.04
N LEU A 130 13.63 -6.65 -6.00
CA LEU A 130 13.78 -8.06 -5.62
C LEU A 130 14.68 -8.82 -6.61
N GLY A 131 14.54 -8.57 -7.91
CA GLY A 131 15.38 -9.16 -8.94
C GLY A 131 16.86 -8.83 -8.75
N PHE A 132 17.19 -7.55 -8.60
CA PHE A 132 18.58 -7.12 -8.35
C PHE A 132 19.10 -7.65 -7.02
N TYR A 133 18.30 -7.60 -5.95
CA TYR A 133 18.71 -8.09 -4.64
C TYR A 133 18.99 -9.58 -4.63
N LEU A 134 18.05 -10.40 -5.08
CA LEU A 134 18.14 -11.85 -5.03
C LEU A 134 19.23 -12.40 -5.96
N CYS A 135 19.34 -11.83 -7.16
CA CYS A 135 20.40 -12.26 -8.09
C CYS A 135 21.78 -11.97 -7.56
N GLU A 136 22.00 -10.81 -6.92
CA GLU A 136 23.29 -10.47 -6.32
C GLU A 136 23.55 -11.26 -5.02
N ARG A 137 22.53 -11.47 -4.18
CA ARG A 137 22.63 -12.17 -2.90
C ARG A 137 22.99 -13.65 -3.05
N TYR A 138 22.46 -14.29 -4.09
CA TYR A 138 22.56 -15.74 -4.30
C TYR A 138 23.31 -16.13 -5.59
N ASP A 139 23.98 -15.17 -6.24
CA ASP A 139 24.77 -15.36 -7.47
C ASP A 139 23.98 -16.07 -8.60
N LEU A 140 22.75 -15.55 -8.86
CA LEU A 140 21.84 -16.13 -9.85
C LEU A 140 22.02 -15.57 -11.28
N GLY A 141 23.12 -14.82 -11.51
CA GLY A 141 23.37 -14.13 -12.77
C GLY A 141 22.56 -12.82 -12.90
N ASP A 142 22.30 -12.40 -14.12
CA ASP A 142 21.61 -11.13 -14.38
C ASP A 142 20.15 -11.13 -13.87
N ALA A 143 19.75 -9.98 -13.34
CA ALA A 143 18.39 -9.81 -12.84
C ALA A 143 17.36 -9.89 -13.99
N PRO A 144 16.27 -10.68 -13.83
CA PRO A 144 15.28 -10.88 -14.88
C PRO A 144 14.31 -9.68 -14.90
N ILE A 145 14.70 -8.64 -15.60
CA ILE A 145 13.89 -7.42 -15.74
C ILE A 145 13.03 -7.53 -17.01
N ASP A 146 11.73 -7.71 -16.84
CA ASP A 146 10.76 -7.84 -17.92
C ASP A 146 10.00 -6.53 -18.24
N TYR A 147 10.47 -5.39 -17.73
CA TYR A 147 9.86 -4.09 -17.92
C TYR A 147 10.60 -3.28 -18.99
N ASP A 148 10.07 -3.32 -20.20
CA ASP A 148 10.67 -2.70 -21.39
C ASP A 148 10.00 -1.37 -21.75
N GLY A 149 10.06 -0.41 -20.85
CA GLY A 149 9.59 0.96 -21.08
C GLY A 149 10.75 1.96 -21.06
N SER A 150 10.80 2.90 -22.00
CA SER A 150 11.71 4.04 -21.92
C SER A 150 11.37 4.91 -20.70
N ASP A 151 12.33 5.70 -20.18
CA ASP A 151 12.10 6.59 -19.03
C ASP A 151 10.95 7.57 -19.27
N ARG A 152 10.76 7.98 -20.52
CA ARG A 152 9.63 8.84 -20.90
C ARG A 152 8.30 8.11 -20.82
N GLU A 153 8.22 6.86 -21.22
CA GLU A 153 6.99 6.05 -21.15
C GLU A 153 6.67 5.66 -19.72
N LYS A 154 7.69 5.37 -18.90
CA LYS A 154 7.52 5.10 -17.47
C LYS A 154 6.91 6.31 -16.74
N ALA A 155 7.32 7.53 -17.10
CA ALA A 155 6.86 8.78 -16.52
C ALA A 155 5.72 9.46 -17.31
N GLU A 156 5.07 8.75 -18.25
CA GLU A 156 3.97 9.28 -19.06
C GLU A 156 2.70 9.44 -18.24
N ASN A 157 2.07 10.64 -18.30
CA ASN A 157 0.71 10.81 -17.82
C ASN A 157 -0.29 10.22 -18.84
N SER A 158 -0.61 8.94 -18.68
CA SER A 158 -1.51 8.22 -19.58
C SER A 158 -2.96 8.71 -19.50
N PHE A 159 -3.36 9.34 -18.41
CA PHE A 159 -4.65 10.00 -18.33
C PHE A 159 -4.79 11.12 -19.37
N ASP A 160 -3.76 11.96 -19.50
CA ASP A 160 -3.76 13.04 -20.51
C ASP A 160 -3.70 12.52 -21.94
N LYS A 161 -2.96 11.43 -22.17
CA LYS A 161 -2.79 10.80 -23.48
C LYS A 161 -4.10 10.21 -24.03
N TYR A 162 -4.88 9.56 -23.17
CA TYR A 162 -6.11 8.85 -23.56
C TYR A 162 -7.39 9.63 -23.27
N PHE A 163 -7.27 10.89 -22.85
CA PHE A 163 -8.44 11.73 -22.58
C PHE A 163 -9.21 12.07 -23.85
N GLU A 164 -10.51 11.80 -23.82
CA GLU A 164 -11.46 12.23 -24.81
C GLU A 164 -12.58 13.04 -24.15
N ARG A 165 -12.94 14.19 -24.73
CA ARG A 165 -13.97 15.06 -24.17
C ARG A 165 -15.34 14.42 -24.32
N ASP A 166 -15.91 13.91 -23.25
CA ASP A 166 -17.29 13.39 -23.20
C ASP A 166 -18.24 14.46 -22.62
N LYS A 167 -19.45 14.57 -23.19
CA LYS A 167 -20.47 15.52 -22.72
C LYS A 167 -21.45 14.92 -21.70
N LYS A 168 -21.33 13.62 -21.38
CA LYS A 168 -22.23 12.95 -20.44
C LYS A 168 -21.76 13.15 -19.01
N GLY A 169 -22.62 13.71 -18.17
CA GLY A 169 -22.32 14.01 -16.77
C GLY A 169 -22.04 12.79 -15.89
N MET A 170 -21.49 13.06 -14.72
CA MET A 170 -21.14 12.08 -13.67
C MET A 170 -22.41 11.51 -13.05
N GLN A 171 -22.49 10.20 -12.88
CA GLN A 171 -23.50 9.56 -12.05
C GLN A 171 -23.30 9.95 -10.59
N ARG A 172 -24.35 10.40 -9.90
CA ARG A 172 -24.29 10.68 -8.45
C ARG A 172 -24.08 9.37 -7.71
N THR A 173 -23.04 9.32 -6.88
CA THR A 173 -22.82 8.23 -5.94
C THR A 173 -23.69 8.45 -4.71
N PRO A 174 -24.46 7.45 -4.22
CA PRO A 174 -25.24 7.60 -3.00
C PRO A 174 -24.29 7.81 -1.80
N ARG A 175 -24.79 8.48 -0.76
CA ARG A 175 -24.04 8.63 0.49
C ARG A 175 -23.91 7.27 1.16
N ALA A 176 -22.66 6.81 1.36
CA ALA A 176 -22.38 5.52 1.95
C ALA A 176 -22.71 5.50 3.46
N TRP A 177 -23.10 4.32 3.95
CA TRP A 177 -23.05 4.03 5.37
C TRP A 177 -21.59 3.93 5.82
N ARG A 178 -21.28 4.43 7.00
CA ARG A 178 -19.93 4.32 7.60
C ARG A 178 -20.04 3.60 8.94
N LEU A 179 -19.03 2.78 9.22
CA LEU A 179 -18.93 2.07 10.50
C LEU A 179 -18.91 3.08 11.65
N PRO A 180 -19.78 2.93 12.67
CA PRO A 180 -19.78 3.80 13.83
C PRO A 180 -18.62 3.47 14.78
N GLY A 181 -18.27 4.44 15.62
CA GLY A 181 -17.31 4.23 16.72
C GLY A 181 -16.08 5.13 16.65
N ALA A 182 -15.17 4.92 17.57
CA ALA A 182 -13.90 5.64 17.65
C ALA A 182 -13.07 5.38 16.39
N HIS A 183 -12.41 6.42 15.91
CA HIS A 183 -11.75 6.44 14.62
C HIS A 183 -10.43 7.20 14.75
N ASP A 184 -9.33 6.54 14.42
CA ASP A 184 -7.99 7.13 14.39
C ASP A 184 -7.42 7.06 12.97
N GLU A 185 -7.51 8.18 12.26
CA GLU A 185 -6.98 8.32 10.91
C GLU A 185 -5.44 8.45 10.91
N GLY A 186 -4.85 8.79 12.05
CA GLY A 186 -3.41 8.99 12.21
C GLY A 186 -2.64 7.71 12.48
N ASP A 187 -3.28 6.68 13.05
CA ASP A 187 -2.66 5.40 13.40
C ASP A 187 -3.58 4.21 13.11
N PRO A 188 -3.86 3.92 11.82
CA PRO A 188 -4.68 2.79 11.45
C PRO A 188 -4.02 1.47 11.81
N THR A 189 -4.82 0.49 12.22
CA THR A 189 -4.38 -0.89 12.43
C THR A 189 -4.18 -1.58 11.09
N PHE A 190 -3.04 -2.26 10.92
CA PHE A 190 -2.74 -3.07 9.75
C PHE A 190 -2.68 -4.55 10.12
N MET A 191 -3.32 -5.38 9.30
CA MET A 191 -3.33 -6.83 9.44
C MET A 191 -3.09 -7.49 8.08
N GLU A 192 -2.44 -8.64 8.09
CA GLU A 192 -2.22 -9.49 6.92
C GLU A 192 -2.88 -10.84 7.19
N LEU A 193 -3.81 -11.23 6.33
CA LEU A 193 -4.44 -12.55 6.35
C LEU A 193 -3.90 -13.36 5.16
N HIS A 194 -3.34 -14.51 5.44
CA HIS A 194 -2.82 -15.45 4.45
C HIS A 194 -3.69 -16.69 4.39
N LEU A 195 -4.14 -17.05 3.19
CA LEU A 195 -4.98 -18.20 2.87
C LEU A 195 -4.40 -18.96 1.67
N SER A 196 -4.81 -20.22 1.47
CA SER A 196 -4.50 -20.92 0.22
C SER A 196 -5.29 -20.31 -0.95
N VAL A 197 -4.58 -19.94 -2.03
CA VAL A 197 -5.21 -19.49 -3.28
C VAL A 197 -6.13 -20.55 -3.84
N SER A 198 -5.70 -21.83 -3.82
CA SER A 198 -6.47 -22.97 -4.34
C SER A 198 -7.78 -23.15 -3.60
N ASP A 199 -7.81 -23.02 -2.27
CA ASP A 199 -9.02 -23.15 -1.47
C ASP A 199 -10.01 -22.00 -1.72
N VAL A 200 -9.51 -20.75 -1.73
CA VAL A 200 -10.37 -19.58 -1.98
C VAL A 200 -10.91 -19.59 -3.41
N LEU A 201 -10.11 -20.01 -4.40
CA LEU A 201 -10.57 -20.17 -5.78
C LEU A 201 -11.56 -21.32 -5.94
N ALA A 202 -11.37 -22.43 -5.22
CA ALA A 202 -12.33 -23.54 -5.23
C ALA A 202 -13.69 -23.08 -4.71
N LEU A 203 -13.72 -22.34 -3.60
CA LEU A 203 -14.94 -21.76 -3.06
C LEU A 203 -15.59 -20.76 -4.06
N ALA A 204 -14.83 -19.84 -4.62
CA ALA A 204 -15.33 -18.86 -5.58
C ALA A 204 -15.92 -19.54 -6.83
N ARG A 205 -15.22 -20.55 -7.37
CA ARG A 205 -15.69 -21.34 -8.53
C ARG A 205 -16.95 -22.13 -8.20
N SER A 206 -17.06 -22.70 -7.00
CA SER A 206 -18.27 -23.45 -6.59
C SER A 206 -19.51 -22.55 -6.52
N TRP A 207 -19.31 -21.23 -6.36
CA TRP A 207 -20.36 -20.22 -6.41
C TRP A 207 -20.50 -19.55 -7.79
N GLY A 208 -19.60 -19.82 -8.73
CA GLY A 208 -19.60 -19.18 -10.06
C GLY A 208 -19.23 -17.69 -10.04
N VAL A 209 -18.42 -17.25 -9.08
CA VAL A 209 -18.01 -15.85 -8.91
C VAL A 209 -16.49 -15.70 -8.95
N SER A 210 -16.02 -14.46 -9.14
CA SER A 210 -14.60 -14.14 -9.05
C SER A 210 -14.13 -14.06 -7.59
N MET A 211 -12.81 -14.24 -7.35
CA MET A 211 -12.21 -14.04 -6.03
C MET A 211 -12.51 -12.65 -5.45
N THR A 212 -12.43 -11.60 -6.28
CA THR A 212 -12.77 -10.23 -5.87
C THR A 212 -14.21 -10.12 -5.42
N SER A 213 -15.14 -10.77 -6.12
CA SER A 213 -16.56 -10.77 -5.75
C SER A 213 -16.82 -11.54 -4.46
N LEU A 214 -16.16 -12.69 -4.27
CA LEU A 214 -16.23 -13.46 -3.03
C LEU A 214 -15.75 -12.62 -1.84
N VAL A 215 -14.53 -12.09 -1.93
CA VAL A 215 -13.92 -11.29 -0.84
C VAL A 215 -14.76 -10.04 -0.54
N SER A 216 -15.26 -9.36 -1.56
CA SER A 216 -16.14 -8.20 -1.40
C SER A 216 -17.47 -8.57 -0.73
N ALA A 217 -18.04 -9.72 -1.06
CA ALA A 217 -19.29 -10.20 -0.44
C ALA A 217 -19.11 -10.56 1.03
N VAL A 218 -18.00 -11.20 1.37
CA VAL A 218 -17.64 -11.50 2.77
C VAL A 218 -17.50 -10.22 3.58
N LEU A 219 -16.86 -9.19 3.00
CA LEU A 219 -16.71 -7.89 3.66
C LEU A 219 -18.07 -7.19 3.80
N ILE A 220 -18.93 -7.20 2.78
CA ILE A 220 -20.29 -6.65 2.86
C ILE A 220 -21.09 -7.33 3.96
N ALA A 221 -21.05 -8.66 4.05
CA ALA A 221 -21.75 -9.39 5.11
C ALA A 221 -21.23 -9.02 6.50
N ALA A 222 -19.89 -8.93 6.66
CA ALA A 222 -19.28 -8.52 7.92
C ALA A 222 -19.67 -7.08 8.32
N LEU A 223 -19.78 -6.15 7.36
CA LEU A 223 -20.25 -4.78 7.55
C LEU A 223 -21.74 -4.72 7.88
N ARG A 224 -22.58 -5.48 7.13
CA ARG A 224 -24.02 -5.59 7.39
C ARG A 224 -24.31 -6.03 8.83
N ASP A 225 -23.52 -6.97 9.34
CA ASP A 225 -23.71 -7.52 10.69
C ASP A 225 -23.31 -6.54 11.80
N GLU A 226 -22.67 -5.42 11.50
CA GLU A 226 -22.45 -4.28 12.42
C GLU A 226 -23.56 -3.22 12.32
N MET A 227 -24.46 -3.31 11.34
CA MET A 227 -25.55 -2.35 11.16
C MET A 227 -26.71 -2.64 12.12
N THR A 228 -27.20 -1.60 12.79
CA THR A 228 -28.48 -1.66 13.51
C THR A 228 -29.65 -1.80 12.53
N GLN A 229 -30.81 -2.27 13.00
CA GLN A 229 -32.02 -2.41 12.14
C GLN A 229 -32.41 -1.10 11.43
N ARG A 230 -32.19 0.05 12.08
CA ARG A 230 -32.47 1.37 11.48
C ARG A 230 -31.48 1.72 10.35
N GLU A 231 -30.22 1.30 10.51
CA GLU A 231 -29.15 1.57 9.55
C GLU A 231 -29.22 0.68 8.32
N ARG A 232 -29.88 -0.47 8.38
CA ARG A 232 -30.08 -1.38 7.24
C ARG A 232 -30.77 -0.77 6.03
N LYS A 233 -31.39 0.42 6.19
CA LYS A 233 -31.92 1.25 5.10
C LYS A 233 -30.84 2.09 4.39
N ARG A 234 -29.63 2.10 4.92
CA ARG A 234 -28.49 2.82 4.31
C ARG A 234 -27.66 1.87 3.45
N THR A 235 -26.99 2.44 2.48
CA THR A 235 -26.22 1.67 1.50
C THR A 235 -24.78 1.50 1.93
N ILE A 236 -24.27 0.26 1.94
CA ILE A 236 -22.85 -0.06 1.96
C ILE A 236 -22.33 0.18 0.53
N CYS A 237 -21.37 1.09 0.38
CA CYS A 237 -20.73 1.39 -0.90
C CYS A 237 -19.26 0.99 -0.83
N MET A 238 -18.79 0.24 -1.82
CA MET A 238 -17.39 -0.11 -1.96
C MET A 238 -16.85 0.36 -3.31
N ASP A 239 -15.61 0.81 -3.33
CA ASP A 239 -14.86 1.07 -4.54
C ASP A 239 -13.81 -0.04 -4.76
N VAL A 240 -13.66 -0.39 -6.04
CA VAL A 240 -12.72 -1.41 -6.51
C VAL A 240 -11.87 -0.77 -7.60
N PRO A 241 -10.59 -0.48 -7.33
CA PRO A 241 -9.67 0.04 -8.35
C PRO A 241 -9.45 -0.97 -9.48
N VAL A 242 -9.49 -0.48 -10.72
CA VAL A 242 -9.30 -1.26 -11.95
C VAL A 242 -8.15 -0.68 -12.74
N ASP A 243 -7.12 -1.47 -13.01
CA ASP A 243 -5.98 -1.07 -13.83
C ASP A 243 -6.41 -0.81 -15.29
N LEU A 244 -6.04 0.36 -15.79
CA LEU A 244 -6.37 0.78 -17.16
C LEU A 244 -5.29 0.42 -18.19
N ARG A 245 -4.11 -0.02 -17.75
CA ARG A 245 -2.97 -0.27 -18.66
C ARG A 245 -3.27 -1.32 -19.71
N SER A 246 -4.00 -2.36 -19.34
CA SER A 246 -4.41 -3.42 -20.28
C SER A 246 -5.40 -2.91 -21.34
N LEU A 247 -6.30 -2.00 -20.98
CA LEU A 247 -7.30 -1.42 -21.88
C LEU A 247 -6.69 -0.41 -22.86
N PHE A 248 -5.72 0.40 -22.38
CA PHE A 248 -5.11 1.49 -23.14
C PHE A 248 -3.67 1.21 -23.56
N LYS A 249 -3.16 -0.02 -23.35
CA LYS A 249 -1.79 -0.44 -23.72
C LYS A 249 -0.70 0.54 -23.24
N SER A 250 -0.84 1.02 -22.00
CA SER A 250 0.15 1.90 -21.36
C SER A 250 1.18 1.08 -20.58
N VAL A 251 2.42 1.54 -20.58
CA VAL A 251 3.53 1.01 -19.77
C VAL A 251 3.94 1.99 -18.66
N THR A 252 3.13 3.00 -18.37
CA THR A 252 3.46 3.98 -17.33
C THR A 252 3.60 3.33 -15.95
N SER A 253 4.58 3.77 -15.18
CA SER A 253 4.69 3.43 -13.76
C SER A 253 4.02 4.45 -12.84
N MET A 254 3.45 5.54 -13.39
CA MET A 254 2.63 6.50 -12.66
C MET A 254 1.22 5.95 -12.41
N ASN A 255 0.34 6.72 -11.78
CA ASN A 255 -1.04 6.28 -11.58
C ASN A 255 -1.79 6.16 -12.92
N PHE A 256 -2.44 5.02 -13.14
CA PHE A 256 -3.32 4.83 -14.28
C PHE A 256 -4.39 3.77 -14.02
N PHE A 257 -5.40 4.15 -13.24
CA PHE A 257 -6.51 3.29 -12.86
C PHE A 257 -7.85 4.04 -12.88
N SER A 258 -8.95 3.32 -12.87
CA SER A 258 -10.30 3.84 -12.65
C SER A 258 -10.97 3.06 -11.53
N LEU A 259 -12.16 3.47 -11.12
CA LEU A 259 -12.89 2.83 -10.02
C LEU A 259 -14.16 2.14 -10.54
N ALA A 260 -14.36 0.88 -10.20
CA ALA A 260 -15.67 0.24 -10.22
C ALA A 260 -16.31 0.41 -8.84
N PHE A 261 -17.64 0.51 -8.79
CA PHE A 261 -18.37 0.68 -7.54
C PHE A 261 -19.36 -0.46 -7.34
N VAL A 262 -19.48 -0.89 -6.09
CA VAL A 262 -20.45 -1.88 -5.62
C VAL A 262 -21.29 -1.22 -4.54
N SER A 263 -22.60 -1.40 -4.63
CA SER A 263 -23.59 -0.87 -3.68
C SER A 263 -24.46 -2.01 -3.15
N TYR A 264 -24.70 -2.03 -1.85
CA TYR A 264 -25.55 -3.00 -1.19
C TYR A 264 -26.37 -2.35 -0.07
N THR A 265 -27.72 -2.43 -0.17
CA THR A 265 -28.64 -1.92 0.85
C THR A 265 -29.39 -3.09 1.47
N PRO A 266 -29.09 -3.50 2.71
CA PRO A 266 -29.70 -4.71 3.30
C PRO A 266 -31.22 -4.73 3.27
N ALA A 267 -31.89 -3.62 3.55
CA ALA A 267 -33.36 -3.55 3.58
C ALA A 267 -34.06 -3.76 2.22
N GLU A 268 -33.34 -3.68 1.11
CA GLU A 268 -33.87 -3.93 -0.23
C GLU A 268 -33.98 -5.43 -0.55
N HIS A 269 -33.39 -6.29 0.29
CA HIS A 269 -33.26 -7.73 0.04
C HIS A 269 -34.06 -8.62 1.02
N GLY A 270 -35.05 -8.04 1.70
CA GLY A 270 -35.98 -8.73 2.60
C GLY A 270 -35.63 -8.62 4.10
N GLU A 271 -36.47 -9.24 4.93
CA GLU A 271 -36.29 -9.22 6.40
C GLU A 271 -35.23 -10.21 6.88
N ALA A 272 -35.05 -11.33 6.16
CA ALA A 272 -34.00 -12.30 6.46
C ALA A 272 -32.67 -11.87 5.86
N ASP A 273 -31.58 -12.15 6.56
CA ASP A 273 -30.24 -11.87 6.08
C ASP A 273 -29.93 -12.70 4.83
N GLU A 274 -29.61 -12.01 3.74
CA GLU A 274 -29.20 -12.65 2.48
C GLU A 274 -27.89 -13.41 2.68
N SER A 275 -27.75 -14.58 2.07
CA SER A 275 -26.53 -15.38 2.17
C SER A 275 -25.33 -14.68 1.54
N VAL A 276 -24.12 -14.97 2.04
CA VAL A 276 -22.87 -14.43 1.45
C VAL A 276 -22.75 -14.81 -0.03
N ARG A 277 -23.25 -15.97 -0.41
CA ARG A 277 -23.26 -16.44 -1.80
C ARG A 277 -24.14 -15.55 -2.69
N ASP A 278 -25.33 -15.19 -2.25
CA ASP A 278 -26.24 -14.34 -3.03
C ASP A 278 -25.67 -12.91 -3.14
N ILE A 279 -25.10 -12.37 -2.05
CA ILE A 279 -24.36 -11.11 -2.09
C ILE A 279 -23.21 -11.20 -3.11
N ALA A 280 -22.47 -12.31 -3.17
CA ALA A 280 -21.36 -12.48 -4.11
C ALA A 280 -21.81 -12.44 -5.57
N HIS A 281 -22.96 -13.02 -5.90
CA HIS A 281 -23.54 -12.94 -7.24
C HIS A 281 -23.91 -11.48 -7.62
N ARG A 282 -24.55 -10.73 -6.69
CA ARG A 282 -24.87 -9.30 -6.94
C ARG A 282 -23.62 -8.46 -7.14
N VAL A 283 -22.59 -8.70 -6.33
CA VAL A 283 -21.29 -8.03 -6.48
C VAL A 283 -20.67 -8.36 -7.83
N GLN A 284 -20.71 -9.63 -8.25
CA GLN A 284 -20.19 -10.08 -9.54
C GLN A 284 -20.86 -9.36 -10.70
N GLU A 285 -22.18 -9.21 -10.70
CA GLU A 285 -22.93 -8.50 -11.72
C GLU A 285 -22.55 -7.02 -11.77
N GLN A 286 -22.48 -6.36 -10.60
CA GLN A 286 -22.11 -4.95 -10.52
C GLN A 286 -20.65 -4.70 -10.95
N LEU A 287 -19.72 -5.58 -10.57
CA LEU A 287 -18.34 -5.49 -11.01
C LEU A 287 -18.19 -5.72 -12.51
N LYS A 288 -18.91 -6.71 -13.07
CA LYS A 288 -18.92 -6.95 -14.52
C LYS A 288 -19.41 -5.72 -15.29
N ALA A 289 -20.48 -5.09 -14.85
CA ALA A 289 -20.99 -3.86 -15.45
C ALA A 289 -20.07 -2.65 -15.20
N GLY A 290 -19.48 -2.55 -14.00
CA GLY A 290 -18.59 -1.44 -13.61
C GLY A 290 -17.21 -1.50 -14.24
N CYS A 291 -16.73 -2.68 -14.63
CA CYS A 291 -15.45 -2.91 -15.32
C CYS A 291 -15.59 -2.88 -16.85
N ASP A 292 -16.77 -2.58 -17.38
CA ASP A 292 -16.94 -2.38 -18.82
C ASP A 292 -16.00 -1.26 -19.32
N PRO A 293 -15.25 -1.48 -20.41
CA PRO A 293 -14.27 -0.53 -20.93
C PRO A 293 -14.84 0.86 -21.18
N GLU A 294 -16.05 0.97 -21.72
CA GLU A 294 -16.70 2.24 -22.01
C GLU A 294 -17.13 2.97 -20.71
N VAL A 295 -17.54 2.22 -19.69
CA VAL A 295 -17.87 2.78 -18.37
C VAL A 295 -16.61 3.32 -17.70
N LEU A 296 -15.51 2.56 -17.71
CA LEU A 296 -14.22 2.97 -17.13
C LEU A 296 -13.65 4.19 -17.87
N LYS A 297 -13.69 4.19 -19.21
CA LYS A 297 -13.25 5.32 -20.06
C LYS A 297 -14.05 6.58 -19.75
N ARG A 298 -15.36 6.47 -19.62
CA ARG A 298 -16.24 7.60 -19.29
C ARG A 298 -15.93 8.18 -17.90
N ARG A 299 -15.73 7.33 -16.89
CA ARG A 299 -15.34 7.78 -15.54
C ARG A 299 -14.00 8.48 -15.56
N MET A 300 -13.00 7.91 -16.22
CA MET A 300 -11.70 8.53 -16.43
C MET A 300 -11.86 9.93 -17.06
N ASN A 301 -12.57 10.02 -18.18
CA ASN A 301 -12.77 11.27 -18.90
C ASN A 301 -13.49 12.33 -18.06
N THR A 302 -14.47 11.92 -17.24
CA THR A 302 -15.22 12.85 -16.37
C THR A 302 -14.29 13.45 -15.30
N THR A 303 -13.45 12.65 -14.69
CA THR A 303 -12.48 13.12 -13.67
C THR A 303 -11.47 14.08 -14.29
N ILE A 304 -10.93 13.75 -15.46
CA ILE A 304 -9.95 14.61 -16.17
C ILE A 304 -10.59 15.91 -16.67
N ALA A 305 -11.84 15.87 -17.13
CA ALA A 305 -12.55 17.04 -17.64
C ALA A 305 -12.69 18.14 -16.59
N LEU A 306 -12.87 17.79 -15.32
CA LEU A 306 -12.88 18.76 -14.21
C LEU A 306 -11.55 19.51 -14.12
N GLU A 307 -10.43 18.81 -14.19
CA GLU A 307 -9.09 19.39 -14.09
C GLU A 307 -8.75 20.24 -15.33
N LYS A 308 -9.18 19.81 -16.52
CA LYS A 308 -8.92 20.54 -17.78
C LYS A 308 -9.79 21.79 -17.96
N ASN A 309 -10.62 22.16 -16.98
CA ASN A 309 -11.39 23.39 -17.02
C ASN A 309 -10.45 24.61 -17.03
N PRO A 310 -10.49 25.48 -18.05
CA PRO A 310 -9.59 26.63 -18.16
C PRO A 310 -9.66 27.58 -16.97
N ALA A 311 -10.85 27.72 -16.35
CA ALA A 311 -11.04 28.57 -15.18
C ALA A 311 -10.20 28.11 -13.98
N LEU A 312 -9.94 26.81 -13.84
CA LEU A 312 -9.12 26.25 -12.75
C LEU A 312 -7.62 26.48 -12.95
N ARG A 313 -7.16 26.84 -14.15
CA ARG A 313 -5.73 27.09 -14.41
C ARG A 313 -5.18 28.25 -13.62
N PHE A 314 -5.96 29.31 -13.47
CA PHE A 314 -5.55 30.57 -12.83
C PHE A 314 -5.89 30.63 -11.33
N VAL A 315 -6.52 29.61 -10.78
CA VAL A 315 -6.78 29.53 -9.34
C VAL A 315 -5.45 29.28 -8.61
N PRO A 316 -5.09 30.09 -7.58
CA PRO A 316 -3.90 29.86 -6.78
C PRO A 316 -3.88 28.48 -6.12
N LEU A 317 -2.67 27.92 -5.93
CA LEU A 317 -2.48 26.55 -5.46
C LEU A 317 -3.17 26.30 -4.10
N PHE A 318 -3.03 27.21 -3.14
CA PHE A 318 -3.64 27.06 -1.80
C PHE A 318 -5.17 26.96 -1.83
N VAL A 319 -5.83 27.62 -2.80
CA VAL A 319 -7.30 27.50 -2.99
C VAL A 319 -7.64 26.13 -3.59
N LYS A 320 -6.83 25.65 -4.55
CA LYS A 320 -7.01 24.32 -5.13
C LYS A 320 -6.84 23.23 -4.08
N ASP A 321 -5.81 23.32 -3.25
CA ASP A 321 -5.55 22.35 -2.19
C ASP A 321 -6.71 22.29 -1.20
N LEU A 322 -7.25 23.46 -0.78
CA LEU A 322 -8.43 23.52 0.07
C LEU A 322 -9.66 22.86 -0.58
N VAL A 323 -9.91 23.14 -1.87
CA VAL A 323 -11.04 22.53 -2.62
C VAL A 323 -10.84 21.03 -2.77
N LEU A 324 -9.63 20.57 -3.06
CA LEU A 324 -9.30 19.14 -3.18
C LEU A 324 -9.40 18.44 -1.84
N GLU A 325 -8.99 19.06 -0.73
CA GLU A 325 -9.15 18.49 0.61
C GLU A 325 -10.64 18.34 0.99
N ILE A 326 -11.48 19.32 0.66
CA ILE A 326 -12.93 19.22 0.85
C ILE A 326 -13.51 18.12 -0.03
N ALA A 327 -13.06 18.04 -1.29
CA ALA A 327 -13.49 16.98 -2.21
C ALA A 327 -13.07 15.59 -1.72
N ASP A 328 -11.85 15.45 -1.17
CA ASP A 328 -11.37 14.20 -0.57
C ASP A 328 -12.28 13.76 0.59
N ARG A 329 -12.64 14.67 1.48
CA ARG A 329 -13.58 14.39 2.58
C ARG A 329 -14.96 13.95 2.07
N ILE A 330 -15.46 14.56 1.00
CA ILE A 330 -16.74 14.19 0.38
C ILE A 330 -16.64 12.80 -0.25
N VAL A 331 -15.55 12.51 -0.98
CA VAL A 331 -15.29 11.20 -1.59
C VAL A 331 -15.14 10.14 -0.50
N ALA A 332 -14.38 10.40 0.56
CA ALA A 332 -14.27 9.51 1.71
C ALA A 332 -15.61 9.21 2.39
N CYS A 333 -16.57 10.15 2.33
CA CYS A 333 -17.95 9.91 2.81
C CYS A 333 -18.84 9.13 1.84
N SER A 334 -18.41 8.93 0.60
CA SER A 334 -19.16 8.20 -0.42
C SER A 334 -18.82 6.70 -0.49
N THR A 335 -17.81 6.26 0.26
CA THR A 335 -17.38 4.87 0.35
C THR A 335 -17.38 4.36 1.79
N THR A 336 -17.81 3.12 1.99
CA THR A 336 -17.72 2.39 3.26
C THR A 336 -16.37 1.69 3.39
N ALA A 337 -15.92 1.05 2.31
CA ALA A 337 -14.65 0.33 2.24
C ALA A 337 -14.11 0.29 0.81
N THR A 338 -12.81 0.07 0.67
CA THR A 338 -12.13 -0.17 -0.61
C THR A 338 -11.66 -1.62 -0.66
N VAL A 339 -11.85 -2.29 -1.80
CA VAL A 339 -11.28 -3.62 -2.07
C VAL A 339 -10.42 -3.53 -3.34
N SER A 340 -9.12 -3.65 -3.20
CA SER A 340 -8.15 -3.63 -4.30
C SER A 340 -7.60 -5.02 -4.55
N ASN A 341 -7.58 -5.48 -5.80
CA ASN A 341 -6.98 -6.75 -6.17
C ASN A 341 -5.85 -6.54 -7.19
N ILE A 342 -4.62 -6.70 -6.72
CA ILE A 342 -3.43 -6.64 -7.56
C ILE A 342 -3.29 -7.90 -8.41
N GLY A 343 -3.89 -9.03 -7.97
CA GLY A 343 -3.81 -10.33 -8.63
C GLY A 343 -2.52 -11.07 -8.34
N ALA A 344 -2.21 -12.07 -9.18
CA ALA A 344 -1.02 -12.89 -9.01
C ALA A 344 0.26 -12.09 -9.32
N ILE A 345 1.17 -12.06 -8.36
CA ILE A 345 2.52 -11.53 -8.54
C ILE A 345 3.40 -12.69 -9.02
N ARG A 346 4.00 -12.51 -10.17
CA ARG A 346 4.90 -13.51 -10.75
C ARG A 346 6.33 -13.00 -10.67
N LEU A 347 7.21 -13.83 -10.20
CA LEU A 347 8.66 -13.64 -10.24
C LEU A 347 9.26 -14.65 -11.21
N ASP A 348 10.48 -14.39 -11.67
CA ASP A 348 11.27 -15.37 -12.42
C ASP A 348 11.47 -16.64 -11.58
N GLU A 349 11.43 -17.81 -12.20
CA GLU A 349 11.50 -19.11 -11.53
C GLU A 349 12.75 -19.27 -10.67
N ARG A 350 13.88 -18.65 -11.06
CA ARG A 350 15.12 -18.63 -10.28
C ARG A 350 15.00 -17.93 -8.94
N LEU A 351 14.09 -16.94 -8.82
CA LEU A 351 13.89 -16.14 -7.62
C LEU A 351 12.88 -16.77 -6.64
N VAL A 352 11.96 -17.58 -7.15
CA VAL A 352 10.84 -18.16 -6.37
C VAL A 352 11.31 -18.90 -5.11
N PRO A 353 12.39 -19.73 -5.13
CA PRO A 353 12.82 -20.47 -3.94
C PRO A 353 13.26 -19.59 -2.75
N TYR A 354 13.61 -18.34 -3.00
CA TYR A 354 14.12 -17.40 -2.00
C TYR A 354 13.05 -16.46 -1.44
N VAL A 355 11.81 -16.55 -1.91
CA VAL A 355 10.68 -15.73 -1.46
C VAL A 355 9.59 -16.62 -0.85
N ARG A 356 9.25 -16.38 0.42
CA ARG A 356 8.22 -17.14 1.15
C ARG A 356 6.83 -16.62 0.87
N ASP A 357 6.64 -15.30 1.01
CA ASP A 357 5.37 -14.64 0.76
C ASP A 357 5.56 -13.19 0.28
N LEU A 358 4.53 -12.67 -0.37
CA LEU A 358 4.43 -11.28 -0.79
C LEU A 358 3.12 -10.72 -0.25
N ASN A 359 3.14 -9.48 0.21
CA ASN A 359 1.93 -8.80 0.63
C ASN A 359 1.90 -7.34 0.21
N ILE A 360 0.70 -6.74 0.33
CA ILE A 360 0.48 -5.32 0.09
C ILE A 360 -0.48 -4.75 1.13
N LEU A 361 -0.10 -3.62 1.70
CA LEU A 361 -0.89 -2.84 2.63
C LEU A 361 -1.07 -1.41 2.09
N THR A 362 -2.16 -0.76 2.43
CA THR A 362 -2.39 0.63 2.03
C THR A 362 -2.97 1.40 3.19
N SER A 363 -2.43 2.57 3.51
CA SER A 363 -2.99 3.47 4.52
C SER A 363 -4.43 3.84 4.20
N THR A 364 -5.22 4.09 5.24
CA THR A 364 -6.64 4.38 5.09
C THR A 364 -7.14 5.31 6.16
N THR A 365 -8.16 6.08 5.83
CA THR A 365 -9.00 6.82 6.77
C THR A 365 -10.32 6.11 7.06
N GLY A 366 -10.46 4.84 6.65
CA GLY A 366 -11.66 4.02 6.82
C GLY A 366 -11.30 2.54 6.88
N LEU A 367 -11.81 1.75 5.96
CA LEU A 367 -11.50 0.33 5.77
C LEU A 367 -10.93 0.11 4.37
N LYS A 368 -9.80 -0.56 4.26
CA LYS A 368 -9.20 -0.92 2.98
C LYS A 368 -8.65 -2.34 3.00
N PHE A 369 -8.99 -3.10 1.98
CA PHE A 369 -8.57 -4.48 1.77
C PHE A 369 -7.82 -4.57 0.46
N THR A 370 -6.60 -5.09 0.49
CA THR A 370 -5.75 -5.19 -0.70
C THR A 370 -5.29 -6.64 -0.86
N LEU A 371 -5.59 -7.22 -2.00
CA LEU A 371 -5.30 -8.62 -2.31
C LEU A 371 -4.12 -8.73 -3.27
N CYS A 372 -3.22 -9.66 -3.00
CA CYS A 372 -2.26 -10.17 -3.96
C CYS A 372 -2.02 -11.66 -3.71
N SER A 373 -1.48 -12.37 -4.69
CA SER A 373 -1.09 -13.77 -4.48
C SER A 373 0.29 -14.06 -5.05
N PHE A 374 1.00 -14.98 -4.40
CA PHE A 374 2.30 -15.49 -4.82
C PHE A 374 2.34 -17.01 -4.59
N GLY A 375 2.54 -17.79 -5.66
CA GLY A 375 2.35 -19.22 -5.58
C GLY A 375 0.91 -19.59 -5.14
N ASP A 376 0.78 -20.41 -4.11
CA ASP A 376 -0.50 -20.74 -3.47
C ASP A 376 -0.83 -19.87 -2.24
N ASP A 377 -0.02 -18.86 -1.93
CA ASP A 377 -0.30 -17.92 -0.84
C ASP A 377 -1.14 -16.73 -1.36
N LEU A 378 -2.37 -16.60 -0.86
CA LEU A 378 -3.22 -15.42 -1.02
C LEU A 378 -3.04 -14.51 0.20
N SER A 379 -2.41 -13.37 0.00
CA SER A 379 -2.31 -12.33 1.03
C SER A 379 -3.44 -11.32 0.87
N ILE A 380 -4.17 -11.08 1.95
CA ILE A 380 -5.19 -10.04 2.08
C ILE A 380 -4.71 -9.05 3.13
N GLY A 381 -4.13 -7.95 2.67
CA GLY A 381 -3.76 -6.82 3.52
C GLY A 381 -5.01 -6.04 3.92
N MET A 382 -5.23 -5.89 5.22
CA MET A 382 -6.38 -5.20 5.80
C MET A 382 -5.89 -3.99 6.59
N ALA A 383 -6.43 -2.82 6.30
CA ALA A 383 -6.17 -1.60 7.05
C ALA A 383 -7.48 -1.03 7.59
N SER A 384 -7.49 -0.65 8.86
CA SER A 384 -8.66 -0.10 9.55
C SER A 384 -8.28 1.10 10.42
N ALA A 385 -8.91 2.23 10.17
CA ALA A 385 -8.84 3.40 11.05
C ALA A 385 -9.83 3.32 12.23
N TYR A 386 -10.66 2.29 12.31
CA TYR A 386 -11.64 2.10 13.38
C TYR A 386 -11.04 1.31 14.54
N ALA A 387 -11.25 1.75 15.76
CA ALA A 387 -10.85 1.04 16.98
C ALA A 387 -11.61 -0.30 17.15
N ASN A 388 -12.80 -0.42 16.56
CA ASN A 388 -13.58 -1.65 16.57
C ASN A 388 -13.15 -2.58 15.42
N HIS A 389 -12.55 -3.69 15.75
CA HIS A 389 -12.06 -4.69 14.78
C HIS A 389 -13.05 -5.84 14.51
N ASN A 390 -14.33 -5.72 14.90
CA ASN A 390 -15.31 -6.80 14.69
C ASN A 390 -15.49 -7.16 13.22
N VAL A 391 -15.50 -6.16 12.33
CA VAL A 391 -15.57 -6.41 10.87
C VAL A 391 -14.42 -7.30 10.41
N LEU A 392 -13.18 -7.00 10.84
CA LEU A 392 -11.99 -7.77 10.49
C LEU A 392 -12.07 -9.19 11.05
N LYS A 393 -12.52 -9.34 12.30
CA LYS A 393 -12.71 -10.65 12.96
C LYS A 393 -13.77 -11.49 12.24
N ARG A 394 -14.93 -10.90 11.88
CA ARG A 394 -16.00 -11.58 11.14
C ARG A 394 -15.52 -12.00 9.76
N PHE A 395 -14.79 -11.11 9.08
CA PHE A 395 -14.19 -11.39 7.78
C PHE A 395 -13.25 -12.61 7.83
N CYS A 396 -12.31 -12.65 8.76
CA CYS A 396 -11.38 -13.77 8.91
C CYS A 396 -12.12 -15.07 9.30
N ARG A 397 -13.08 -14.97 10.23
CA ARG A 397 -13.87 -16.12 10.68
C ARG A 397 -14.69 -16.79 9.57
N PHE A 398 -15.11 -16.03 8.58
CA PHE A 398 -15.81 -16.59 7.44
C PHE A 398 -14.97 -17.69 6.77
N PHE A 399 -13.71 -17.42 6.45
CA PHE A 399 -12.83 -18.38 5.77
C PHE A 399 -12.47 -19.56 6.66
N THR A 400 -12.18 -19.34 7.92
CA THR A 400 -11.89 -20.45 8.86
C THR A 400 -13.13 -21.32 9.11
N ALA A 401 -14.34 -20.77 9.08
CA ALA A 401 -15.58 -21.53 9.15
C ALA A 401 -15.84 -22.40 7.89
N GLN A 402 -15.21 -22.06 6.75
CA GLN A 402 -15.19 -22.93 5.56
C GLN A 402 -14.10 -24.03 5.64
N GLY A 403 -13.41 -24.16 6.77
CA GLY A 403 -12.33 -25.15 6.96
C GLY A 403 -10.96 -24.72 6.43
N MET A 404 -10.80 -23.45 5.98
CA MET A 404 -9.53 -22.97 5.47
C MET A 404 -8.55 -22.68 6.61
N VAL A 405 -7.28 -23.05 6.41
CA VAL A 405 -6.19 -22.68 7.31
C VAL A 405 -5.82 -21.22 7.05
N ALA A 406 -5.80 -20.42 8.12
CA ALA A 406 -5.50 -19.00 8.06
C ALA A 406 -4.27 -18.66 8.91
N ARG A 407 -3.31 -17.95 8.34
CA ARG A 407 -2.21 -17.31 9.08
C ARG A 407 -2.48 -15.80 9.13
N MET A 408 -2.30 -15.18 10.28
CA MET A 408 -2.57 -13.75 10.46
C MET A 408 -1.39 -13.08 11.15
N ASN A 409 -0.95 -11.95 10.58
CA ASN A 409 0.03 -11.05 11.17
C ASN A 409 -0.65 -9.72 11.47
N VAL A 410 -0.28 -9.08 12.58
CA VAL A 410 -0.77 -7.75 12.96
C VAL A 410 0.43 -6.85 13.17
N SER A 411 0.41 -5.68 12.56
CA SER A 411 1.49 -4.70 12.74
C SER A 411 1.36 -3.99 14.08
N LYS A 412 2.50 -3.67 14.70
CA LYS A 412 2.52 -2.89 15.93
C LYS A 412 1.98 -1.48 15.69
N SER A 413 1.23 -0.96 16.66
CA SER A 413 0.80 0.43 16.72
C SER A 413 1.97 1.38 16.98
N ARG A 414 1.76 2.67 16.79
CA ARG A 414 2.76 3.70 17.14
C ARG A 414 3.16 3.66 18.60
N GLN A 415 2.19 3.43 19.50
CA GLN A 415 2.43 3.36 20.94
C GLN A 415 3.33 2.15 21.25
N GLU A 416 3.00 0.97 20.73
CA GLU A 416 3.82 -0.24 20.93
C GLU A 416 5.25 -0.07 20.40
N LEU A 417 5.42 0.58 19.23
CA LEU A 417 6.74 0.88 18.68
C LEU A 417 7.52 1.89 19.54
N ALA A 418 6.82 2.89 20.10
CA ALA A 418 7.44 3.86 21.00
C ALA A 418 7.85 3.20 22.32
N ASP A 419 7.02 2.34 22.88
CA ASP A 419 7.29 1.59 24.11
C ASP A 419 8.48 0.63 23.90
N ASP A 420 8.54 -0.08 22.76
CA ASP A 420 9.69 -0.92 22.38
C ASP A 420 10.98 -0.11 22.24
N ALA A 421 10.92 1.09 21.63
CA ALA A 421 12.10 1.95 21.49
C ALA A 421 12.62 2.45 22.85
N VAL A 422 11.74 2.81 23.76
CA VAL A 422 12.08 3.19 25.14
C VAL A 422 12.71 2.01 25.88
N GLN A 423 12.11 0.83 25.75
CA GLN A 423 12.61 -0.40 26.36
C GLN A 423 14.02 -0.74 25.83
N ALA A 424 14.22 -0.68 24.52
CA ALA A 424 15.53 -0.95 23.90
C ALA A 424 16.61 0.05 24.35
N GLN A 425 16.25 1.36 24.46
CA GLN A 425 17.16 2.37 24.99
C GLN A 425 17.51 2.13 26.45
N PHE A 426 16.54 1.69 27.26
CA PHE A 426 16.77 1.32 28.64
C PHE A 426 17.74 0.13 28.76
N GLU A 427 17.50 -0.94 28.00
CA GLU A 427 18.34 -2.14 27.98
C GLU A 427 19.78 -1.83 27.53
N ASP A 428 19.96 -1.01 26.48
CA ASP A 428 21.29 -0.55 26.04
C ASP A 428 21.98 0.28 27.10
N SER A 429 21.24 1.14 27.79
CA SER A 429 21.79 1.93 28.91
C SER A 429 22.25 1.04 30.08
N VAL A 430 21.44 0.03 30.43
CA VAL A 430 21.79 -0.95 31.48
C VAL A 430 23.02 -1.76 31.08
N ARG A 431 23.10 -2.22 29.82
CA ARG A 431 24.26 -2.93 29.30
C ARG A 431 25.53 -2.08 29.39
N ARG A 432 25.49 -0.81 28.94
CA ARG A 432 26.65 0.11 29.00
C ARG A 432 27.09 0.41 30.44
N LEU A 433 26.15 0.49 31.38
CA LEU A 433 26.45 0.64 32.79
C LEU A 433 27.11 -0.62 33.35
N GLY A 434 26.64 -1.81 32.99
CA GLY A 434 27.26 -3.08 33.36
C GLY A 434 28.67 -3.24 32.79
N GLU A 435 28.90 -2.88 31.54
CA GLU A 435 30.24 -2.89 30.92
C GLU A 435 31.20 -1.91 31.59
N LYS A 436 30.72 -0.69 31.93
CA LYS A 436 31.55 0.28 32.71
C LYS A 436 31.85 -0.18 34.11
N ALA A 437 30.96 -0.90 34.77
CA ALA A 437 31.18 -1.48 36.10
C ALA A 437 32.18 -2.68 36.06
N ALA A 438 32.18 -3.45 34.98
CA ALA A 438 33.08 -4.59 34.79
C ALA A 438 34.50 -4.17 34.37
N ALA A 439 34.65 -3.03 33.67
CA ALA A 439 35.95 -2.55 33.19
C ALA A 439 37.01 -2.35 34.30
N PRO A 440 36.69 -1.75 35.48
CA PRO A 440 37.67 -1.62 36.58
C PRO A 440 38.04 -2.97 37.20
N ALA A 441 37.11 -3.93 37.25
CA ALA A 441 37.38 -5.27 37.79
C ALA A 441 38.29 -6.09 36.87
N LEU A 442 38.15 -5.97 35.57
CA LEU A 442 39.05 -6.58 34.58
C LEU A 442 40.46 -5.94 34.59
N ALA A 443 40.54 -4.62 34.76
CA ALA A 443 41.79 -3.90 34.87
C ALA A 443 42.54 -4.32 36.16
N ALA A 444 41.84 -4.42 37.30
CA ALA A 444 42.43 -4.87 38.57
C ALA A 444 42.89 -6.35 38.54
N ALA A 445 42.18 -7.21 37.82
CA ALA A 445 42.57 -8.61 37.62
C ALA A 445 43.79 -8.74 36.69
N GLY A 446 43.91 -7.88 35.68
CA GLY A 446 45.07 -7.81 34.78
C GLY A 446 46.35 -7.35 35.50
N ASP A 447 46.23 -6.35 36.38
CA ASP A 447 47.36 -5.86 37.20
C ASP A 447 47.80 -6.90 38.26
N ALA A 448 46.87 -7.64 38.87
CA ALA A 448 47.21 -8.72 39.82
C ALA A 448 47.96 -9.87 39.14
N ALA A 449 47.56 -10.27 37.93
CA ALA A 449 48.25 -11.32 37.16
C ALA A 449 49.66 -10.91 36.69
N GLN A 450 49.89 -9.59 36.47
CA GLN A 450 51.25 -9.08 36.15
C GLN A 450 52.17 -8.98 37.37
N VAL A 451 51.64 -8.85 38.59
CA VAL A 451 52.40 -8.83 39.82
C VAL A 451 52.85 -10.25 40.22
N GLU A 452 51.97 -11.26 40.11
CA GLU A 452 52.29 -12.66 40.35
C GLU A 452 53.35 -13.23 39.38
N GLY A 453 53.31 -12.80 38.10
CA GLY A 453 54.27 -13.20 37.08
C GLY A 453 55.69 -12.63 37.32
N LYS A 454 55.84 -11.55 38.11
CA LYS A 454 57.14 -10.96 38.45
C LYS A 454 57.80 -11.52 39.76
N GLU A 455 56.99 -12.17 40.60
CA GLU A 455 57.55 -12.85 41.81
C GLU A 455 58.01 -14.30 41.55
N ALA A 456 57.57 -14.90 40.44
CA ALA A 456 57.97 -16.24 40.03
C ALA A 456 59.31 -16.28 39.28
N ASP A 457 59.90 -15.12 38.92
CA ASP A 457 61.17 -15.01 38.18
C ASP A 457 62.31 -14.43 39.06
N ARG A 458 62.14 -14.45 40.39
CA ARG A 458 63.19 -14.18 41.40
C ARG A 458 63.37 -15.42 42.31
#